data_4e433c3bd9a5dbf906a55a3d85a9ce3a
#
_entry.id   4e433c3bd9a5dbf906a55a3d85a9ce3a
#
_cell.length_a   1.000
_cell.length_b   1.000
_cell.length_c   1.000
_cell.angle_alpha   90.00
_cell.angle_beta   90.00
_cell.angle_gamma   90.00
#
_symmetry.space_group_name_H-M   'P 1'
#
loop_
_entity.id
_entity.type
_entity.pdbx_description
1 polymer ?
#
loop_
_entity_poly.entity_id
_entity_poly.type
_entity_poly.pdbx_seq_one_letter_code
_entity_poly.pdbx_strand_id
1 'polypeptide(L)'
;MEVIRPEMEKKWFAVFTKPRSEKKVHDRFEEHEIESFLPLIKTVRQWSDRKKTLKLPLIPSYVFVHMHERELNKTLPIPGTVAVLKHLGKPAVIRQDEIENLKILSDNADPNTIVTGVRMSKGDPVEVTKGPFMGLIGTCVKDGNKHRVVVQLNLAG
;
A
#
# COMPACT_ATOMS: atom_id res chain seq x y z
N MET A 1 18.30 31.60 5.42
CA MET A 1 16.97 31.03 5.73
C MET A 1 16.45 30.30 4.51
N GLU A 2 16.31 29.00 4.60
CA GLU A 2 15.73 28.23 3.52
C GLU A 2 14.21 28.38 3.51
N VAL A 3 13.66 28.70 2.36
CA VAL A 3 12.21 28.72 2.16
C VAL A 3 11.85 27.46 1.41
N ILE A 4 11.14 26.56 2.10
CA ILE A 4 10.65 25.32 1.49
C ILE A 4 9.26 25.60 0.92
N ARG A 5 9.11 25.43 -0.38
CA ARG A 5 7.81 25.56 -1.03
C ARG A 5 7.07 24.23 -0.89
N PRO A 6 5.75 24.22 -0.59
CA PRO A 6 4.99 22.97 -0.46
C PRO A 6 5.09 22.06 -1.68
N GLU A 7 5.16 22.61 -2.88
CA GLU A 7 5.32 21.83 -4.11
C GLU A 7 6.70 21.19 -4.26
N MET A 8 7.66 21.55 -3.41
CA MET A 8 9.00 20.96 -3.39
C MET A 8 9.11 19.80 -2.41
N GLU A 9 8.09 19.54 -1.61
CA GLU A 9 8.10 18.41 -0.69
C GLU A 9 7.86 17.11 -1.44
N LYS A 10 8.57 16.07 -1.01
CA LYS A 10 8.29 14.72 -1.50
C LYS A 10 7.00 14.21 -0.91
N LYS A 11 6.19 13.60 -1.76
CA LYS A 11 4.91 13.02 -1.39
C LYS A 11 4.82 11.61 -1.94
N TRP A 12 3.92 10.82 -1.40
CA TRP A 12 3.64 9.49 -1.90
C TRP A 12 2.61 9.55 -3.02
N PHE A 13 2.89 8.82 -4.09
CA PHE A 13 2.00 8.66 -5.23
C PHE A 13 1.88 7.18 -5.57
N ALA A 14 0.82 6.81 -6.26
CA ALA A 14 0.61 5.44 -6.73
C ALA A 14 0.87 5.37 -8.23
N VAL A 15 1.72 4.43 -8.63
CA VAL A 15 1.99 4.16 -10.03
C VAL A 15 1.29 2.86 -10.42
N PHE A 16 0.44 2.95 -11.43
CA PHE A 16 -0.24 1.81 -12.01
C PHE A 16 0.71 1.05 -12.91
N THR A 17 0.79 -0.26 -12.73
CA THR A 17 1.69 -1.14 -13.47
C THR A 17 0.93 -2.18 -14.27
N LYS A 18 1.62 -2.78 -15.23
CA LYS A 18 1.08 -3.96 -15.90
C LYS A 18 0.93 -5.10 -14.90
N PRO A 19 -0.07 -6.00 -15.09
CA PRO A 19 -0.24 -7.14 -14.22
C PRO A 19 1.04 -7.98 -14.09
N ARG A 20 1.32 -8.43 -12.87
CA ARG A 20 2.51 -9.24 -12.54
C ARG A 20 3.85 -8.56 -12.77
N SER A 21 3.87 -7.26 -13.01
CA SER A 21 5.10 -6.48 -13.21
C SER A 21 5.51 -5.66 -11.99
N GLU A 22 4.76 -5.74 -10.90
CA GLU A 22 4.96 -4.89 -9.71
C GLU A 22 6.37 -5.01 -9.13
N LYS A 23 6.87 -6.23 -8.95
CA LYS A 23 8.20 -6.48 -8.39
C LYS A 23 9.30 -5.97 -9.31
N LYS A 24 9.16 -6.20 -10.61
CA LYS A 24 10.13 -5.72 -11.62
C LYS A 24 10.15 -4.20 -11.68
N VAL A 25 8.99 -3.56 -11.61
CA VAL A 25 8.89 -2.11 -11.64
C VAL A 25 9.52 -1.53 -10.36
N HIS A 26 9.23 -2.12 -9.20
CA HIS A 26 9.82 -1.69 -7.94
C HIS A 26 11.35 -1.77 -8.00
N ASP A 27 11.91 -2.88 -8.48
CA ASP A 27 13.36 -3.06 -8.63
C ASP A 27 13.96 -2.03 -9.58
N ARG A 28 13.28 -1.76 -10.69
CA ARG A 28 13.72 -0.75 -11.66
C ARG A 28 13.68 0.66 -11.11
N PHE A 29 12.69 0.98 -10.26
CA PHE A 29 12.64 2.24 -9.57
C PHE A 29 13.84 2.42 -8.65
N GLU A 30 14.18 1.39 -7.89
CA GLU A 30 15.38 1.43 -7.03
C GLU A 30 16.66 1.61 -7.84
N GLU A 31 16.80 0.94 -8.97
CA GLU A 31 17.94 1.11 -9.88
C GLU A 31 18.06 2.55 -10.39
N HIS A 32 16.94 3.25 -10.55
CA HIS A 32 16.91 4.65 -11.00
C HIS A 32 16.87 5.65 -9.84
N GLU A 33 17.17 5.18 -8.62
CA GLU A 33 17.19 6.02 -7.42
C GLU A 33 15.84 6.68 -7.11
N ILE A 34 14.74 6.02 -7.50
CA ILE A 34 13.38 6.43 -7.15
C ILE A 34 12.97 5.65 -5.91
N GLU A 35 12.73 6.37 -4.80
CA GLU A 35 12.24 5.75 -3.57
C GLU A 35 10.85 5.16 -3.81
N SER A 36 10.72 3.86 -3.64
CA SER A 36 9.48 3.15 -3.90
C SER A 36 9.15 2.15 -2.80
N PHE A 37 7.86 1.82 -2.72
CA PHE A 37 7.35 0.87 -1.75
C PHE A 37 6.35 -0.05 -2.45
N LEU A 38 6.59 -1.36 -2.31
CA LEU A 38 5.68 -2.38 -2.80
C LEU A 38 5.23 -3.24 -1.63
N PRO A 39 4.01 -3.03 -1.13
CA PRO A 39 3.49 -3.86 -0.04
C PRO A 39 3.23 -5.27 -0.53
N LEU A 40 3.85 -6.25 0.13
CA LEU A 40 3.73 -7.67 -0.20
C LEU A 40 3.16 -8.42 1.00
N ILE A 41 2.35 -9.42 0.74
CA ILE A 41 1.88 -10.35 1.76
C ILE A 41 2.40 -11.75 1.47
N LYS A 42 2.67 -12.50 2.53
CA LYS A 42 3.07 -13.90 2.41
C LYS A 42 1.85 -14.77 2.16
N THR A 43 1.92 -15.59 1.13
CA THR A 43 0.88 -16.53 0.78
C THR A 43 1.48 -17.92 0.66
N VAL A 44 0.87 -18.90 1.30
CA VAL A 44 1.30 -20.29 1.19
C VAL A 44 0.49 -20.96 0.10
N ARG A 45 1.16 -21.49 -0.91
CA ARG A 45 0.52 -22.28 -1.95
C ARG A 45 0.99 -23.72 -1.84
N GLN A 46 0.05 -24.64 -1.92
CA GLN A 46 0.35 -26.07 -1.94
C GLN A 46 0.44 -26.57 -3.38
N TRP A 47 1.59 -27.12 -3.69
CA TRP A 47 1.84 -27.83 -4.94
C TRP A 47 1.69 -29.32 -4.68
N SER A 48 1.64 -30.16 -5.70
CA SER A 48 1.39 -31.59 -5.54
C SER A 48 2.40 -32.29 -4.63
N ASP A 49 3.62 -31.78 -4.51
CA ASP A 49 4.72 -32.40 -3.78
C ASP A 49 5.27 -31.56 -2.62
N ARG A 50 4.87 -30.28 -2.50
CA ARG A 50 5.40 -29.38 -1.48
C ARG A 50 4.56 -28.13 -1.26
N LYS A 51 4.74 -27.51 -0.09
CA LYS A 51 4.22 -26.18 0.20
C LYS A 51 5.28 -25.14 -0.12
N LYS A 52 4.89 -24.07 -0.80
CA LYS A 52 5.78 -22.95 -1.12
C LYS A 52 5.19 -21.65 -0.59
N THR A 53 6.01 -20.88 0.12
CA THR A 53 5.64 -19.55 0.56
C THR A 53 5.98 -18.55 -0.54
N LEU A 54 5.00 -17.78 -0.98
CA LEU A 54 5.16 -16.73 -1.98
C LEU A 54 4.83 -15.39 -1.36
N LYS A 55 5.54 -14.34 -1.80
CA LYS A 55 5.19 -12.96 -1.48
C LYS A 55 4.48 -12.38 -2.67
N LEU A 56 3.23 -11.96 -2.48
CA LEU A 56 2.40 -11.38 -3.53
C LEU A 56 2.04 -9.94 -3.17
N PRO A 57 1.84 -9.06 -4.18
CA PRO A 57 1.42 -7.70 -3.91
C PRO A 57 0.10 -7.68 -3.12
N LEU A 58 0.07 -6.89 -2.06
CA LEU A 58 -1.15 -6.65 -1.27
C LEU A 58 -2.21 -5.95 -2.13
N ILE A 59 -1.78 -4.99 -2.94
CA ILE A 59 -2.62 -4.28 -3.89
C ILE A 59 -2.07 -4.53 -5.29
N PRO A 60 -2.70 -5.42 -6.08
CA PRO A 60 -2.20 -5.75 -7.42
C PRO A 60 -2.13 -4.55 -8.35
N SER A 61 -1.14 -4.52 -9.20
CA SER A 61 -0.92 -3.52 -10.25
C SER A 61 -0.56 -2.12 -9.75
N TYR A 62 -0.11 -1.99 -8.49
CA TYR A 62 0.33 -0.69 -7.95
C TYR A 62 1.69 -0.80 -7.27
N VAL A 63 2.52 0.21 -7.51
CA VAL A 63 3.76 0.46 -6.77
C VAL A 63 3.71 1.92 -6.29
N PHE A 64 4.03 2.14 -5.03
CA PHE A 64 4.01 3.49 -4.45
C PHE A 64 5.39 4.12 -4.58
N VAL A 65 5.43 5.41 -4.92
CA VAL A 65 6.67 6.17 -5.05
C VAL A 65 6.63 7.40 -4.15
N HIS A 66 7.78 7.73 -3.57
CA HIS A 66 7.96 8.90 -2.72
C HIS A 66 8.90 9.87 -3.42
N MET A 67 8.33 10.94 -3.98
CA MET A 67 9.09 11.86 -4.81
C MET A 67 8.37 13.19 -4.95
N HIS A 68 9.03 14.16 -5.56
CA HIS A 68 8.39 15.43 -5.91
C HIS A 68 7.38 15.23 -7.03
N GLU A 69 6.24 15.91 -6.94
CA GLU A 69 5.19 15.81 -7.96
C GLU A 69 5.71 16.14 -9.36
N ARG A 70 6.55 17.16 -9.48
CA ARG A 70 7.14 17.57 -10.76
C ARG A 70 8.05 16.50 -11.40
N GLU A 71 8.52 15.54 -10.61
CA GLU A 71 9.42 14.50 -11.07
C GLU A 71 8.70 13.19 -11.45
N LEU A 72 7.38 13.15 -11.32
CA LEU A 72 6.59 11.95 -11.62
C LEU A 72 6.75 11.47 -13.07
N ASN A 73 7.08 12.37 -13.99
CA ASN A 73 7.36 12.00 -15.38
C ASN A 73 8.53 11.02 -15.53
N LYS A 74 9.41 10.97 -14.54
CA LYS A 74 10.55 10.03 -14.54
C LYS A 74 10.12 8.57 -14.36
N THR A 75 8.91 8.33 -13.86
CA THR A 75 8.39 6.97 -13.66
C THR A 75 7.86 6.37 -14.96
N LEU A 76 7.34 7.18 -15.86
CA LEU A 76 6.65 6.71 -17.06
C LEU A 76 7.54 5.96 -18.05
N PRO A 77 8.83 6.35 -18.27
CA PRO A 77 9.72 5.59 -19.17
C PRO A 77 10.13 4.22 -18.63
N ILE A 78 9.91 3.96 -17.35
CA ILE A 78 10.30 2.69 -16.73
C ILE A 78 9.42 1.57 -17.29
N PRO A 79 10.01 0.50 -17.87
CA PRO A 79 9.23 -0.59 -18.44
C PRO A 79 8.32 -1.25 -17.38
N GLY A 80 7.06 -1.46 -17.74
CA GLY A 80 6.05 -2.04 -16.87
C GLY A 80 5.14 -1.02 -16.22
N THR A 81 5.50 0.27 -16.22
CA THR A 81 4.61 1.32 -15.74
C THR A 81 3.58 1.69 -16.81
N VAL A 82 2.36 1.96 -16.36
CA VAL A 82 1.26 2.37 -17.25
C VAL A 82 0.94 3.85 -17.05
N ALA A 83 0.71 4.26 -15.82
CA ALA A 83 0.33 5.63 -15.51
C ALA A 83 0.49 5.93 -14.01
N VAL A 84 0.55 7.21 -13.68
CA VAL A 84 0.41 7.68 -12.30
C VAL A 84 -1.09 7.81 -12.01
N LEU A 85 -1.51 7.30 -10.84
CA LEU A 85 -2.90 7.43 -10.41
C LEU A 85 -3.26 8.91 -10.25
N LYS A 86 -4.39 9.32 -10.83
CA LYS A 86 -4.86 10.70 -10.80
C LYS A 86 -6.23 10.79 -10.15
N HIS A 87 -6.46 11.93 -9.51
CA HIS A 87 -7.76 12.31 -9.00
C HIS A 87 -8.06 13.74 -9.47
N LEU A 88 -9.19 13.94 -10.11
CA LEU A 88 -9.60 15.24 -10.66
C LEU A 88 -8.52 15.89 -11.54
N GLY A 89 -7.86 15.06 -12.38
CA GLY A 89 -6.85 15.52 -13.32
C GLY A 89 -5.47 15.77 -12.74
N LYS A 90 -5.30 15.60 -11.43
CA LYS A 90 -4.02 15.79 -10.74
C LYS A 90 -3.54 14.47 -10.13
N PRO A 91 -2.23 14.28 -9.97
CA PRO A 91 -1.73 13.09 -9.28
C PRO A 91 -2.36 12.95 -7.89
N ALA A 92 -2.88 11.77 -7.58
CA ALA A 92 -3.47 11.49 -6.28
C ALA A 92 -2.35 11.34 -5.25
N VAL A 93 -2.42 12.13 -4.18
CA VAL A 93 -1.45 12.06 -3.07
C VAL A 93 -1.93 11.02 -2.07
N ILE A 94 -1.05 10.06 -1.75
CA ILE A 94 -1.29 9.07 -0.71
C ILE A 94 -0.70 9.62 0.59
N ARG A 95 -1.50 9.60 1.65
CA ARG A 95 -1.05 10.15 2.93
C ARG A 95 -0.02 9.23 3.59
N GLN A 96 0.85 9.82 4.39
CA GLN A 96 1.88 9.08 5.11
C GLN A 96 1.29 8.01 6.03
N ASP A 97 0.17 8.31 6.70
CA ASP A 97 -0.50 7.34 7.57
C ASP A 97 -1.06 6.13 6.80
N GLU A 98 -1.49 6.33 5.57
CA GLU A 98 -1.93 5.24 4.70
C GLU A 98 -0.75 4.33 4.30
N ILE A 99 0.40 4.90 4.02
CA ILE A 99 1.62 4.14 3.73
C ILE A 99 2.07 3.35 4.96
N GLU A 100 2.00 3.95 6.14
CA GLU A 100 2.34 3.28 7.40
C GLU A 100 1.39 2.11 7.68
N ASN A 101 0.10 2.28 7.43
CA ASN A 101 -0.87 1.19 7.52
C ASN A 101 -0.52 0.04 6.58
N LEU A 102 -0.13 0.36 5.35
CA LEU A 102 0.28 -0.66 4.39
C LEU A 102 1.54 -1.40 4.83
N LYS A 103 2.49 -0.71 5.44
CA LYS A 103 3.70 -1.33 6.00
C LYS A 103 3.36 -2.31 7.12
N ILE A 104 2.48 -1.90 8.03
CA ILE A 104 2.03 -2.78 9.13
C ILE A 104 1.33 -4.01 8.56
N LEU A 105 0.44 -3.82 7.59
CA LEU A 105 -0.27 -4.93 6.95
C LEU A 105 0.68 -5.88 6.23
N SER A 106 1.61 -5.34 5.46
CA SER A 106 2.53 -6.17 4.67
C SER A 106 3.50 -6.97 5.54
N ASP A 107 3.88 -6.43 6.70
CA ASP A 107 4.80 -7.13 7.60
C ASP A 107 4.12 -8.23 8.42
N ASN A 108 2.82 -8.13 8.66
CA ASN A 108 2.14 -8.95 9.66
C ASN A 108 0.92 -9.73 9.14
N ALA A 109 0.33 -9.32 8.03
CA ALA A 109 -0.87 -9.97 7.53
C ALA A 109 -0.59 -11.19 6.67
N ASP A 110 -1.39 -12.21 6.85
CA ASP A 110 -1.62 -13.24 5.84
C ASP A 110 -3.10 -13.17 5.41
N PRO A 111 -3.49 -13.88 4.35
CA PRO A 111 -4.89 -13.83 3.88
C PRO A 111 -5.92 -14.29 4.91
N ASN A 112 -5.48 -14.98 5.95
CA ASN A 112 -6.35 -15.53 6.99
C ASN A 112 -6.20 -14.80 8.32
N THR A 113 -5.53 -13.65 8.36
CA THR A 113 -5.34 -12.93 9.62
C THR A 113 -6.68 -12.45 10.16
N ILE A 114 -7.01 -12.91 11.36
CA ILE A 114 -8.21 -12.53 12.06
C ILE A 114 -7.79 -11.91 13.39
N VAL A 115 -8.18 -10.65 13.60
CA VAL A 115 -7.99 -9.99 14.89
C VAL A 115 -9.27 -10.20 15.70
N THR A 116 -9.13 -10.84 16.87
CA THR A 116 -10.25 -11.15 17.76
C THR A 116 -10.12 -10.44 19.09
N GLY A 117 -11.25 -10.20 19.76
CA GLY A 117 -11.27 -9.83 21.18
C GLY A 117 -11.60 -8.38 21.50
N VAL A 118 -12.04 -7.56 20.56
CA VAL A 118 -12.46 -6.18 20.84
C VAL A 118 -13.92 -5.99 20.46
N ARG A 119 -14.69 -5.35 21.36
CA ARG A 119 -16.05 -4.94 21.02
C ARG A 119 -15.99 -3.67 20.17
N MET A 120 -16.45 -3.77 18.96
CA MET A 120 -16.49 -2.67 18.02
C MET A 120 -17.85 -2.61 17.35
N SER A 121 -18.33 -1.41 17.10
CA SER A 121 -19.56 -1.21 16.34
C SER A 121 -19.23 -0.91 14.88
N LYS A 122 -20.10 -1.35 14.00
CA LYS A 122 -19.96 -1.12 12.57
C LYS A 122 -19.82 0.38 12.28
N GLY A 123 -18.81 0.76 11.50
CA GLY A 123 -18.57 2.14 11.09
C GLY A 123 -17.66 2.93 12.05
N ASP A 124 -17.31 2.37 13.20
CA ASP A 124 -16.43 3.07 14.14
C ASP A 124 -15.02 3.19 13.59
N PRO A 125 -14.39 4.37 13.70
CA PRO A 125 -12.95 4.48 13.48
C PRO A 125 -12.23 3.76 14.62
N VAL A 126 -11.24 2.95 14.28
CA VAL A 126 -10.52 2.13 15.24
C VAL A 126 -9.02 2.21 15.01
N GLU A 127 -8.26 2.10 16.09
CA GLU A 127 -6.81 1.98 16.07
C GLU A 127 -6.42 0.73 16.84
N VAL A 128 -5.52 -0.07 16.27
CA VAL A 128 -5.00 -1.26 16.95
C VAL A 128 -3.93 -0.82 17.92
N THR A 129 -4.10 -1.17 19.20
CA THR A 129 -3.23 -0.71 20.28
C THR A 129 -2.23 -1.75 20.78
N LYS A 130 -2.40 -3.01 20.40
CA LYS A 130 -1.51 -4.11 20.84
C LYS A 130 -1.33 -5.12 19.73
N GLY A 131 -0.20 -5.82 19.76
CA GLY A 131 0.12 -6.92 18.87
C GLY A 131 0.80 -6.47 17.58
N PRO A 132 0.96 -7.41 16.61
CA PRO A 132 1.69 -7.14 15.37
C PRO A 132 1.12 -6.01 14.51
N PHE A 133 -0.17 -5.72 14.66
CA PHE A 133 -0.84 -4.66 13.88
C PHE A 133 -0.96 -3.34 14.65
N MET A 134 -0.20 -3.18 15.73
CA MET A 134 -0.24 -1.94 16.51
C MET A 134 0.02 -0.72 15.64
N GLY A 135 -0.82 0.29 15.78
CA GLY A 135 -0.75 1.52 14.98
C GLY A 135 -1.61 1.52 13.73
N LEU A 136 -2.17 0.36 13.35
CA LEU A 136 -3.06 0.29 12.19
C LEU A 136 -4.36 1.05 12.48
N ILE A 137 -4.73 1.94 11.58
CA ILE A 137 -5.96 2.73 11.66
C ILE A 137 -6.91 2.28 10.56
N GLY A 138 -8.16 2.05 10.92
CA GLY A 138 -9.15 1.60 9.96
C GLY A 138 -10.56 1.83 10.47
N THR A 139 -11.52 1.23 9.78
CA THR A 139 -12.94 1.29 10.12
C THR A 139 -13.43 -0.11 10.46
N CYS A 140 -14.23 -0.22 11.52
CA CYS A 140 -14.85 -1.49 11.87
C CYS A 140 -15.96 -1.83 10.89
N VAL A 141 -15.92 -3.05 10.36
CA VAL A 141 -16.94 -3.61 9.49
C VAL A 141 -17.40 -4.92 10.09
N LYS A 142 -18.71 -5.11 10.16
CA LYS A 142 -19.30 -6.36 10.64
C LYS A 142 -19.51 -7.31 9.46
N ASP A 143 -18.95 -8.51 9.58
CA ASP A 143 -19.13 -9.56 8.58
C ASP A 143 -19.68 -10.80 9.31
N GLY A 144 -21.00 -11.03 9.19
CA GLY A 144 -21.70 -12.06 9.94
C GLY A 144 -21.60 -11.82 11.46
N ASN A 145 -21.11 -12.80 12.18
CA ASN A 145 -20.88 -12.69 13.63
C ASN A 145 -19.48 -12.20 14.02
N LYS A 146 -18.67 -11.84 13.01
CA LYS A 146 -17.29 -11.40 13.23
C LYS A 146 -17.14 -9.93 12.91
N HIS A 147 -16.34 -9.23 13.72
CA HIS A 147 -15.94 -7.87 13.42
C HIS A 147 -14.59 -7.88 12.72
N ARG A 148 -14.47 -7.07 11.67
CA ARG A 148 -13.22 -6.90 10.92
C ARG A 148 -12.82 -5.44 10.90
N VAL A 149 -11.52 -5.19 10.89
CA VAL A 149 -10.99 -3.85 10.61
C VAL A 149 -10.69 -3.78 9.13
N VAL A 150 -11.31 -2.83 8.45
CA VAL A 150 -11.05 -2.57 7.03
C VAL A 150 -10.25 -1.29 6.93
N VAL A 151 -9.08 -1.39 6.33
CA VAL A 151 -8.26 -0.23 5.98
C VAL A 151 -8.66 0.21 4.60
N GLN A 152 -9.21 1.41 4.51
CA GLN A 152 -9.61 1.99 3.24
C GLN A 152 -8.53 2.94 2.77
N LEU A 153 -8.04 2.72 1.57
CA LEU A 153 -7.10 3.62 0.92
C LEU A 153 -7.86 4.54 -0.02
N ASN A 154 -7.60 5.82 0.11
CA ASN A 154 -8.23 6.84 -0.72
C ASN A 154 -7.42 7.05 -2.00
N LEU A 155 -7.24 5.98 -2.78
CA LEU A 155 -6.43 6.02 -4.00
C LEU A 155 -7.05 6.84 -5.13
N ALA A 156 -8.36 7.05 -5.08
CA ALA A 156 -9.07 7.82 -6.11
C ALA A 156 -9.61 9.16 -5.59
N GLY A 157 -9.15 9.56 -4.42
CA GLY A 157 -9.56 10.82 -3.81
C GLY A 157 -10.73 10.74 -2.89
#